data_757aaf81f5d775c2e3b84abf29f1ff00
#
_entry.id   757aaf81f5d775c2e3b84abf29f1ff00
#
_cell.length_a   1.000
_cell.length_b   1.000
_cell.length_c   1.000
_cell.angle_alpha   90.00
_cell.angle_beta   90.00
_cell.angle_gamma   90.00
#
_symmetry.space_group_name_H-M   'P 1'
#
loop_
_entity.id
_entity.type
_entity.pdbx_description
1 polymer ?
#
loop_
_entity_poly.entity_id
_entity_poly.type
_entity_poly.pdbx_seq_one_letter_code
_entity_poly.pdbx_strand_id
1 'polypeptide(L)'
;VYPLATMARGAAGIEVPARDLGHDLAAMLAAITAATRVVFVANPNNPTGTWIGGAAMEEFVANVPREVVVVLDEAYDEYLAPSDRSRSISWIARYPNLIVSRTFSKAYGLAALRVGYGVMDASVADLLNRVRQPFNVNSLAQAAAIAARGDATYVEESARWNREGMRQIEAGLAKLGVAFVPSHGNFLLVNVGDGARVYAALLRDGVIVRPVANYGLPAFLRVTVGLPAENERFLAALGRALGSPRANA
;
A
#
# COMPACT_ATOMS: atom_id res chain seq x y z
N VAL A 1 -9.84 2.72 0.42
CA VAL A 1 -10.47 2.66 -0.91
C VAL A 1 -11.52 1.56 -0.94
N TYR A 2 -11.17 0.30 -0.54
CA TYR A 2 -12.05 -0.86 -0.65
C TYR A 2 -13.41 -0.69 0.04
N PRO A 3 -13.51 -0.25 1.33
CA PRO A 3 -14.81 -0.07 1.98
C PRO A 3 -15.71 0.92 1.23
N LEU A 4 -15.15 2.04 0.76
CA LEU A 4 -15.90 3.04 0.01
C LEU A 4 -16.39 2.50 -1.34
N ALA A 5 -15.56 1.72 -2.05
CA ALA A 5 -15.97 1.11 -3.31
C ALA A 5 -17.05 0.03 -3.10
N THR A 6 -16.94 -0.74 -2.03
CA THR A 6 -17.95 -1.74 -1.63
C THR A 6 -19.29 -1.08 -1.31
N MET A 7 -19.29 -0.04 -0.47
CA MET A 7 -20.49 0.73 -0.12
C MET A 7 -21.14 1.37 -1.36
N ALA A 8 -20.33 1.96 -2.25
CA ALA A 8 -20.81 2.59 -3.47
C ALA A 8 -21.53 1.62 -4.44
N ARG A 9 -21.32 0.32 -4.26
CA ARG A 9 -22.01 -0.74 -5.00
C ARG A 9 -23.16 -1.38 -4.23
N GLY A 10 -23.49 -0.87 -3.05
CA GLY A 10 -24.53 -1.42 -2.20
C GLY A 10 -24.18 -2.80 -1.62
N ALA A 11 -22.91 -3.18 -1.65
CA ALA A 11 -22.46 -4.45 -1.10
C ALA A 11 -22.07 -4.30 0.39
N ALA A 12 -22.24 -5.38 1.16
CA ALA A 12 -21.76 -5.45 2.54
C ALA A 12 -20.27 -5.69 2.58
N GLY A 13 -19.53 -4.88 3.36
CA GLY A 13 -18.10 -5.07 3.60
C GLY A 13 -17.88 -5.75 4.95
N ILE A 14 -17.02 -6.76 4.96
CA ILE A 14 -16.52 -7.40 6.18
C ILE A 14 -15.05 -7.01 6.32
N GLU A 15 -14.72 -6.26 7.36
CA GLU A 15 -13.35 -5.91 7.69
C GLU A 15 -12.82 -6.91 8.72
N VAL A 16 -11.83 -7.71 8.33
CA VAL A 16 -11.16 -8.65 9.23
C VAL A 16 -10.10 -7.88 10.03
N PRO A 17 -10.12 -7.91 11.36
CA PRO A 17 -9.13 -7.24 12.18
C PRO A 17 -7.70 -7.68 11.83
N ALA A 18 -6.79 -6.70 11.80
CA ALA A 18 -5.38 -6.98 11.60
C ALA A 18 -4.80 -7.71 12.82
N ARG A 19 -3.85 -8.61 12.57
CA ARG A 19 -3.00 -9.21 13.59
C ARG A 19 -1.58 -8.66 13.41
N ASP A 20 -1.02 -8.11 14.48
CA ASP A 20 0.32 -7.49 14.47
C ASP A 20 0.49 -6.44 13.34
N LEU A 21 -0.54 -5.64 13.11
CA LEU A 21 -0.63 -4.63 12.05
C LEU A 21 -0.59 -5.19 10.60
N GLY A 22 -0.60 -6.51 10.42
CA GLY A 22 -0.64 -7.21 9.15
C GLY A 22 -1.99 -7.89 8.89
N HIS A 23 -2.19 -8.41 7.68
CA HIS A 23 -3.35 -9.22 7.39
C HIS A 23 -3.31 -10.55 8.13
N ASP A 24 -4.40 -10.94 8.77
CA ASP A 24 -4.60 -12.29 9.31
C ASP A 24 -5.27 -13.16 8.23
N LEU A 25 -4.46 -13.84 7.42
CA LEU A 25 -4.97 -14.65 6.31
C LEU A 25 -5.87 -15.80 6.78
N ALA A 26 -5.61 -16.37 7.96
CA ALA A 26 -6.45 -17.43 8.51
C ALA A 26 -7.82 -16.90 8.92
N ALA A 27 -7.87 -15.76 9.61
CA ALA A 27 -9.12 -15.09 9.94
C ALA A 27 -9.87 -14.60 8.69
N MET A 28 -9.16 -14.16 7.65
CA MET A 28 -9.77 -13.78 6.37
C MET A 28 -10.42 -14.99 5.67
N LEU A 29 -9.77 -16.15 5.66
CA LEU A 29 -10.37 -17.38 5.12
C LEU A 29 -11.61 -17.79 5.93
N ALA A 30 -11.55 -17.74 7.26
CA ALA A 30 -12.67 -18.07 8.14
C ALA A 30 -13.87 -17.12 7.99
N ALA A 31 -13.64 -15.88 7.54
CA ALA A 31 -14.70 -14.90 7.31
C ALA A 31 -15.43 -15.08 5.96
N ILE A 32 -14.94 -15.95 5.08
CA ILE A 32 -15.59 -16.22 3.79
C ILE A 32 -16.88 -17.03 4.03
N THR A 33 -17.96 -16.57 3.42
CA THR A 33 -19.28 -17.21 3.47
C THR A 33 -19.81 -17.45 2.06
N ALA A 34 -20.93 -18.16 1.94
CA ALA A 34 -21.63 -18.36 0.67
C ALA A 34 -22.07 -17.02 0.00
N ALA A 35 -22.14 -15.92 0.76
CA ALA A 35 -22.44 -14.59 0.24
C ALA A 35 -21.21 -13.82 -0.23
N THR A 36 -20.00 -14.25 0.13
CA THR A 36 -18.75 -13.57 -0.26
C THR A 36 -18.54 -13.69 -1.78
N ARG A 37 -18.17 -12.57 -2.41
CA ARG A 37 -17.91 -12.49 -3.86
C ARG A 37 -16.50 -12.03 -4.18
N VAL A 38 -15.93 -11.17 -3.33
CA VAL A 38 -14.60 -10.58 -3.56
C VAL A 38 -13.86 -10.48 -2.25
N VAL A 39 -12.59 -10.84 -2.27
CA VAL A 39 -11.64 -10.62 -1.16
C VAL A 39 -10.53 -9.72 -1.66
N PHE A 40 -10.22 -8.64 -0.93
CA PHE A 40 -9.11 -7.73 -1.23
C PHE A 40 -7.96 -7.96 -0.26
N VAL A 41 -6.75 -8.12 -0.79
CA VAL A 41 -5.51 -8.21 0.00
C VAL A 41 -4.50 -7.24 -0.60
N ALA A 42 -4.09 -6.22 0.17
CA ALA A 42 -3.00 -5.34 -0.21
C ALA A 42 -1.67 -5.89 0.33
N ASN A 43 -0.71 -6.17 -0.56
CA ASN A 43 0.57 -6.74 -0.16
C ASN A 43 1.72 -6.22 -1.04
N PRO A 44 2.59 -5.33 -0.51
CA PRO A 44 2.65 -4.76 0.84
C PRO A 44 1.42 -3.95 1.23
N ASN A 45 1.08 -3.98 2.53
CA ASN A 45 -0.12 -3.33 3.05
C ASN A 45 0.06 -1.81 3.26
N ASN A 46 -0.98 -1.05 3.01
CA ASN A 46 -1.07 0.37 3.33
C ASN A 46 -2.26 0.58 4.29
N PRO A 47 -2.05 1.16 5.50
CA PRO A 47 -0.97 2.09 5.85
C PRO A 47 0.23 1.50 6.62
N THR A 48 0.28 0.23 6.90
CA THR A 48 1.22 -0.36 7.86
C THR A 48 2.60 -0.66 7.27
N GLY A 49 2.69 -0.90 5.96
CA GLY A 49 3.93 -1.32 5.29
C GLY A 49 4.27 -2.81 5.50
N THR A 50 3.46 -3.55 6.26
CA THR A 50 3.65 -4.98 6.48
C THR A 50 3.54 -5.77 5.19
N TRP A 51 4.23 -6.91 5.11
CA TRP A 51 4.29 -7.74 3.92
C TRP A 51 4.20 -9.22 4.31
N ILE A 52 3.56 -9.98 3.45
CA ILE A 52 3.41 -11.44 3.57
C ILE A 52 4.17 -12.10 2.43
N GLY A 53 5.01 -13.07 2.77
CA GLY A 53 5.81 -13.81 1.79
C GLY A 53 4.99 -14.57 0.78
N GLY A 54 5.56 -14.75 -0.43
CA GLY A 54 4.86 -15.32 -1.56
C GLY A 54 4.26 -16.70 -1.29
N ALA A 55 4.94 -17.59 -0.55
CA ALA A 55 4.44 -18.93 -0.23
C ALA A 55 3.14 -18.89 0.60
N ALA A 56 3.10 -18.08 1.66
CA ALA A 56 1.90 -17.94 2.50
C ALA A 56 0.76 -17.24 1.75
N MET A 57 1.08 -16.29 0.87
CA MET A 57 0.09 -15.63 0.04
C MET A 57 -0.49 -16.58 -1.02
N GLU A 58 0.34 -17.42 -1.63
CA GLU A 58 -0.14 -18.43 -2.60
C GLU A 58 -1.00 -19.49 -1.93
N GLU A 59 -0.62 -19.95 -0.74
CA GLU A 59 -1.43 -20.87 0.08
C GLU A 59 -2.80 -20.25 0.41
N PHE A 60 -2.83 -18.98 0.78
CA PHE A 60 -4.11 -18.28 0.99
C PHE A 60 -4.98 -18.30 -0.27
N VAL A 61 -4.43 -17.90 -1.42
CA VAL A 61 -5.16 -17.89 -2.71
C VAL A 61 -5.69 -19.28 -3.06
N ALA A 62 -4.90 -20.33 -2.82
CA ALA A 62 -5.28 -21.72 -3.08
C ALA A 62 -6.48 -22.19 -2.25
N ASN A 63 -6.63 -21.63 -1.03
CA ASN A 63 -7.71 -22.01 -0.11
C ASN A 63 -8.98 -21.15 -0.25
N VAL A 64 -8.96 -20.07 -1.05
CA VAL A 64 -10.17 -19.29 -1.33
C VAL A 64 -11.05 -20.05 -2.34
N PRO A 65 -12.38 -20.20 -2.08
CA PRO A 65 -13.30 -20.84 -3.02
C PRO A 65 -13.24 -20.22 -4.42
N ARG A 66 -13.35 -21.05 -5.44
CA ARG A 66 -13.20 -20.64 -6.86
C ARG A 66 -14.22 -19.60 -7.33
N GLU A 67 -15.38 -19.57 -6.72
CA GLU A 67 -16.45 -18.60 -6.98
C GLU A 67 -16.20 -17.22 -6.32
N VAL A 68 -15.18 -17.11 -5.47
CA VAL A 68 -14.77 -15.85 -4.81
C VAL A 68 -13.58 -15.28 -5.53
N VAL A 69 -13.70 -14.06 -6.04
CA VAL A 69 -12.60 -13.36 -6.68
C VAL A 69 -11.62 -12.85 -5.62
N VAL A 70 -10.34 -13.13 -5.80
CA VAL A 70 -9.26 -12.57 -4.97
C VAL A 70 -8.61 -11.44 -5.73
N VAL A 71 -8.61 -10.24 -5.15
CA VAL A 71 -7.86 -9.09 -5.68
C VAL A 71 -6.62 -8.89 -4.82
N LEU A 72 -5.47 -9.27 -5.36
CA LEU A 72 -4.16 -9.02 -4.76
C LEU A 72 -3.63 -7.69 -5.26
N ASP A 73 -3.62 -6.70 -4.36
CA ASP A 73 -3.16 -5.34 -4.69
C ASP A 73 -1.66 -5.23 -4.38
N GLU A 74 -0.86 -5.24 -5.43
CA GLU A 74 0.59 -5.18 -5.39
C GLU A 74 1.11 -3.78 -5.77
N ALA A 75 0.45 -2.73 -5.31
CA ALA A 75 0.81 -1.34 -5.63
C ALA A 75 2.23 -0.94 -5.20
N TYR A 76 2.91 -1.73 -4.38
CA TYR A 76 4.25 -1.47 -3.85
C TYR A 76 5.27 -2.57 -4.20
N ASP A 77 4.93 -3.52 -5.08
CA ASP A 77 5.79 -4.66 -5.43
C ASP A 77 7.16 -4.24 -5.98
N GLU A 78 7.22 -3.14 -6.74
CA GLU A 78 8.47 -2.63 -7.31
C GLU A 78 9.50 -2.19 -6.25
N TYR A 79 9.06 -1.91 -5.01
CA TYR A 79 9.95 -1.56 -3.89
C TYR A 79 10.51 -2.77 -3.15
N LEU A 80 9.93 -3.94 -3.33
CA LEU A 80 10.45 -5.19 -2.75
C LEU A 80 11.82 -5.54 -3.34
N ALA A 81 12.65 -6.21 -2.53
CA ALA A 81 13.83 -6.84 -3.08
C ALA A 81 13.44 -7.86 -4.16
N PRO A 82 14.24 -8.05 -5.21
CA PRO A 82 13.91 -8.99 -6.29
C PRO A 82 13.61 -10.42 -5.82
N SER A 83 14.26 -10.88 -4.74
CA SER A 83 14.01 -12.17 -4.10
C SER A 83 12.63 -12.28 -3.43
N ASP A 84 12.07 -11.15 -3.00
CA ASP A 84 10.84 -11.09 -2.21
C ASP A 84 9.60 -10.83 -3.09
N ARG A 85 9.82 -10.40 -4.33
CA ARG A 85 8.73 -10.19 -5.28
C ARG A 85 7.98 -11.48 -5.52
N SER A 86 6.67 -11.42 -5.34
CA SER A 86 5.82 -12.58 -5.60
C SER A 86 5.79 -12.89 -7.10
N ARG A 87 5.63 -14.18 -7.41
CA ARG A 87 5.35 -14.60 -8.78
C ARG A 87 3.83 -14.69 -9.01
N SER A 88 3.06 -13.87 -8.34
CA SER A 88 1.59 -13.88 -8.30
C SER A 88 0.94 -13.91 -9.68
N ILE A 89 1.51 -13.20 -10.65
CA ILE A 89 1.02 -13.22 -12.04
C ILE A 89 1.07 -14.64 -12.63
N SER A 90 2.08 -15.44 -12.29
CA SER A 90 2.17 -16.83 -12.76
C SER A 90 1.15 -17.77 -12.10
N TRP A 91 0.55 -17.36 -10.98
CA TRP A 91 -0.45 -18.14 -10.28
C TRP A 91 -1.81 -18.11 -10.97
N ILE A 92 -2.09 -17.10 -11.79
CA ILE A 92 -3.38 -16.91 -12.48
C ILE A 92 -3.76 -18.13 -13.30
N ALA A 93 -2.80 -18.81 -13.94
CA ALA A 93 -3.05 -20.05 -14.69
C ALA A 93 -3.60 -21.18 -13.82
N ARG A 94 -3.28 -21.19 -12.51
CA ARG A 94 -3.77 -22.20 -11.54
C ARG A 94 -5.00 -21.71 -10.78
N TYR A 95 -5.12 -20.40 -10.59
CA TYR A 95 -6.17 -19.75 -9.82
C TYR A 95 -6.87 -18.69 -10.70
N PRO A 96 -7.80 -19.09 -11.58
CA PRO A 96 -8.44 -18.17 -12.52
C PRO A 96 -9.33 -17.11 -11.84
N ASN A 97 -9.65 -17.27 -10.56
CA ASN A 97 -10.32 -16.28 -9.72
C ASN A 97 -9.37 -15.22 -9.11
N LEU A 98 -8.07 -15.28 -9.41
CA LEU A 98 -7.09 -14.28 -8.95
C LEU A 98 -7.00 -13.12 -9.93
N ILE A 99 -7.02 -11.90 -9.38
CA ILE A 99 -6.68 -10.66 -10.05
C ILE A 99 -5.46 -10.07 -9.33
N VAL A 100 -4.39 -9.81 -10.05
CA VAL A 100 -3.23 -9.07 -9.55
C VAL A 100 -3.31 -7.65 -10.06
N SER A 101 -3.44 -6.66 -9.16
CA SER A 101 -3.50 -5.25 -9.54
C SER A 101 -2.17 -4.54 -9.30
N ARG A 102 -1.76 -3.72 -10.25
CA ARG A 102 -0.53 -2.93 -10.26
C ARG A 102 -0.80 -1.48 -10.64
N THR A 103 0.09 -0.58 -10.29
CA THR A 103 -0.10 0.86 -10.51
C THR A 103 1.15 1.53 -11.07
N PHE A 104 0.95 2.52 -11.93
CA PHE A 104 2.00 3.44 -12.33
C PHE A 104 2.13 4.65 -11.39
N SER A 105 1.30 4.74 -10.35
CA SER A 105 1.23 5.89 -9.44
C SER A 105 2.35 5.93 -8.40
N LYS A 106 3.15 4.87 -8.25
CA LYS A 106 4.18 4.73 -7.21
C LYS A 106 5.58 4.73 -7.82
N ALA A 107 6.23 3.60 -7.93
CA ALA A 107 7.61 3.50 -8.41
C ALA A 107 7.83 4.13 -9.81
N TYR A 108 6.83 4.12 -10.64
CA TYR A 108 6.86 4.74 -11.98
C TYR A 108 6.64 6.26 -12.00
N GLY A 109 6.32 6.90 -10.87
CA GLY A 109 6.18 8.35 -10.79
C GLY A 109 4.96 8.97 -11.47
N LEU A 110 4.01 8.19 -12.00
CA LEU A 110 2.89 8.68 -12.81
C LEU A 110 1.58 8.87 -12.02
N ALA A 111 1.67 9.27 -10.74
CA ALA A 111 0.50 9.37 -9.86
C ALA A 111 -0.60 10.30 -10.38
N ALA A 112 -0.23 11.40 -11.04
CA ALA A 112 -1.18 12.39 -11.58
C ALA A 112 -2.00 11.84 -12.77
N LEU A 113 -1.47 10.88 -13.52
CA LEU A 113 -2.10 10.35 -14.73
C LEU A 113 -3.20 9.31 -14.45
N ARG A 114 -3.34 8.86 -13.21
CA ARG A 114 -4.41 7.95 -12.78
C ARG A 114 -4.48 6.65 -13.58
N VAL A 115 -3.35 6.00 -13.83
CA VAL A 115 -3.23 4.76 -14.61
C VAL A 115 -2.65 3.62 -13.78
N GLY A 116 -3.20 2.45 -14.00
CA GLY A 116 -2.77 1.17 -13.44
C GLY A 116 -3.30 0.04 -14.31
N TYR A 117 -3.01 -1.19 -13.94
CA TYR A 117 -3.48 -2.36 -14.70
C TYR A 117 -3.77 -3.53 -13.76
N GLY A 118 -4.60 -4.44 -14.24
CA GLY A 118 -4.85 -5.73 -13.62
C GLY A 118 -4.44 -6.86 -14.55
N VAL A 119 -3.83 -7.90 -14.00
CA VAL A 119 -3.55 -9.15 -14.70
C VAL A 119 -4.46 -10.22 -14.12
N MET A 120 -5.18 -10.93 -14.99
CA MET A 120 -6.22 -11.87 -14.60
C MET A 120 -6.51 -12.86 -15.70
N ASP A 121 -7.32 -13.86 -15.44
CA ASP A 121 -7.83 -14.75 -16.45
C ASP A 121 -8.63 -13.99 -17.53
N ALA A 122 -8.57 -14.45 -18.77
CA ALA A 122 -9.21 -13.78 -19.90
C ALA A 122 -10.74 -13.69 -19.73
N SER A 123 -11.37 -14.66 -19.11
CA SER A 123 -12.81 -14.65 -18.83
C SER A 123 -13.20 -13.55 -17.84
N VAL A 124 -12.38 -13.32 -16.81
CA VAL A 124 -12.58 -12.25 -15.84
C VAL A 124 -12.33 -10.89 -16.49
N ALA A 125 -11.29 -10.78 -17.32
CA ALA A 125 -10.98 -9.56 -18.05
C ALA A 125 -12.12 -9.16 -18.99
N ASP A 126 -12.74 -10.12 -19.70
CA ASP A 126 -13.90 -9.87 -20.54
C ASP A 126 -15.10 -9.32 -19.75
N LEU A 127 -15.41 -9.94 -18.59
CA LEU A 127 -16.46 -9.44 -17.69
C LEU A 127 -16.20 -8.01 -17.23
N LEU A 128 -14.98 -7.69 -16.84
CA LEU A 128 -14.62 -6.33 -16.42
C LEU A 128 -14.70 -5.33 -17.59
N ASN A 129 -14.32 -5.74 -18.81
CA ASN A 129 -14.45 -4.91 -20.01
C ASN A 129 -15.91 -4.53 -20.33
N ARG A 130 -16.87 -5.40 -20.03
CA ARG A 130 -18.31 -5.12 -20.25
C ARG A 130 -18.86 -4.06 -19.31
N VAL A 131 -18.26 -3.89 -18.11
CA VAL A 131 -18.77 -3.00 -17.06
C VAL A 131 -17.86 -1.81 -16.77
N ARG A 132 -16.66 -1.75 -17.35
CA ARG A 132 -15.77 -0.60 -17.16
C ARG A 132 -16.36 0.66 -17.77
N GLN A 133 -16.04 1.80 -17.18
CA GLN A 133 -16.44 3.08 -17.74
C GLN A 133 -15.77 3.32 -19.11
N PRO A 134 -16.50 3.80 -20.12
CA PRO A 134 -15.90 4.22 -21.39
C PRO A 134 -14.83 5.29 -21.13
N PHE A 135 -13.72 5.21 -21.88
CA PHE A 135 -12.61 6.17 -21.80
C PHE A 135 -11.99 6.33 -20.43
N ASN A 136 -12.04 5.28 -19.60
CA ASN A 136 -11.55 5.29 -18.21
C ASN A 136 -10.04 5.60 -18.07
N VAL A 137 -9.25 5.45 -19.12
CA VAL A 137 -7.83 5.84 -19.19
C VAL A 137 -7.63 6.78 -20.36
N ASN A 138 -7.16 8.01 -20.11
CA ASN A 138 -6.91 9.00 -21.14
C ASN A 138 -5.67 8.65 -22.00
N SER A 139 -5.57 9.20 -23.21
CA SER A 139 -4.51 8.88 -24.16
C SER A 139 -3.11 9.28 -23.68
N LEU A 140 -2.97 10.38 -22.93
CA LEU A 140 -1.68 10.80 -22.36
C LEU A 140 -1.20 9.80 -21.32
N ALA A 141 -2.11 9.31 -20.47
CA ALA A 141 -1.78 8.28 -19.48
C ALA A 141 -1.36 6.97 -20.14
N GLN A 142 -2.02 6.57 -21.24
CA GLN A 142 -1.65 5.37 -22.00
C GLN A 142 -0.26 5.51 -22.60
N ALA A 143 0.04 6.61 -23.29
CA ALA A 143 1.35 6.87 -23.89
C ALA A 143 2.46 6.90 -22.83
N ALA A 144 2.23 7.59 -21.71
CA ALA A 144 3.18 7.65 -20.61
C ALA A 144 3.41 6.29 -19.96
N ALA A 145 2.37 5.48 -19.75
CA ALA A 145 2.50 4.14 -19.16
C ALA A 145 3.28 3.19 -20.09
N ILE A 146 3.09 3.27 -21.40
CA ILE A 146 3.86 2.51 -22.40
C ILE A 146 5.34 2.87 -22.31
N ALA A 147 5.66 4.17 -22.29
CA ALA A 147 7.03 4.65 -22.17
C ALA A 147 7.68 4.23 -20.85
N ALA A 148 6.99 4.46 -19.73
CA ALA A 148 7.47 4.13 -18.39
C ALA A 148 7.72 2.62 -18.19
N ARG A 149 6.91 1.76 -18.81
CA ARG A 149 7.12 0.31 -18.76
C ARG A 149 8.43 -0.12 -19.44
N GLY A 150 8.89 0.63 -20.43
CA GLY A 150 10.16 0.40 -21.11
C GLY A 150 11.37 0.91 -20.33
N ASP A 151 11.18 1.73 -19.30
CA ASP A 151 12.27 2.34 -18.51
C ASP A 151 12.49 1.59 -17.20
N ALA A 152 13.10 0.41 -17.29
CA ALA A 152 13.46 -0.40 -16.13
C ALA A 152 14.46 0.34 -15.21
N THR A 153 15.37 1.12 -15.78
CA THR A 153 16.40 1.86 -15.04
C THR A 153 15.76 2.87 -14.08
N TYR A 154 14.74 3.61 -14.53
CA TYR A 154 14.03 4.54 -13.66
C TYR A 154 13.38 3.84 -12.45
N VAL A 155 12.74 2.69 -12.68
CA VAL A 155 12.09 1.92 -11.61
C VAL A 155 13.13 1.37 -10.62
N GLU A 156 14.26 0.88 -11.10
CA GLU A 156 15.36 0.40 -10.26
C GLU A 156 15.97 1.53 -9.42
N GLU A 157 16.17 2.71 -10.02
CA GLU A 157 16.63 3.90 -9.30
C GLU A 157 15.62 4.37 -8.26
N SER A 158 14.34 4.40 -8.60
CA SER A 158 13.26 4.73 -7.66
C SER A 158 13.27 3.79 -6.46
N ALA A 159 13.41 2.48 -6.69
CA ALA A 159 13.50 1.49 -5.62
C ALA A 159 14.79 1.64 -4.80
N ARG A 160 15.92 1.99 -5.43
CA ARG A 160 17.19 2.26 -4.75
C ARG A 160 17.08 3.47 -3.83
N TRP A 161 16.58 4.60 -4.34
CA TRP A 161 16.36 5.82 -3.56
C TRP A 161 15.42 5.56 -2.38
N ASN A 162 14.38 4.76 -2.59
CA ASN A 162 13.47 4.38 -1.51
C ASN A 162 14.21 3.59 -0.41
N ARG A 163 15.03 2.60 -0.76
CA ARG A 163 15.80 1.82 0.23
C ARG A 163 16.79 2.68 1.01
N GLU A 164 17.48 3.61 0.34
CA GLU A 164 18.44 4.51 0.98
C GLU A 164 17.72 5.49 1.93
N GLY A 165 16.64 6.11 1.46
CA GLY A 165 15.85 7.03 2.27
C GLY A 165 15.13 6.33 3.44
N MET A 166 14.69 5.08 3.27
CA MET A 166 14.14 4.25 4.34
C MET A 166 15.15 4.09 5.48
N ARG A 167 16.39 3.66 5.15
CA ARG A 167 17.47 3.51 6.14
C ARG A 167 17.79 4.83 6.85
N GLN A 168 17.77 5.95 6.12
CA GLN A 168 17.99 7.26 6.71
C GLN A 168 16.93 7.60 7.74
N ILE A 169 15.63 7.41 7.40
CA ILE A 169 14.52 7.67 8.32
C ILE A 169 14.58 6.73 9.52
N GLU A 170 14.76 5.43 9.31
CA GLU A 170 14.86 4.42 10.37
C GLU A 170 15.98 4.76 11.37
N ALA A 171 17.18 5.09 10.86
CA ALA A 171 18.30 5.50 11.70
C ALA A 171 18.01 6.79 12.48
N GLY A 172 17.32 7.76 11.85
CA GLY A 172 16.91 9.00 12.49
C GLY A 172 15.86 8.78 13.59
N LEU A 173 14.86 7.94 13.32
CA LEU A 173 13.84 7.56 14.31
C LEU A 173 14.44 6.83 15.51
N ALA A 174 15.39 5.92 15.28
CA ALA A 174 16.12 5.22 16.34
C ALA A 174 16.88 6.21 17.25
N LYS A 175 17.56 7.23 16.67
CA LYS A 175 18.22 8.29 17.45
C LYS A 175 17.26 9.13 18.27
N LEU A 176 16.03 9.32 17.80
CA LEU A 176 14.98 10.03 18.52
C LEU A 176 14.24 9.16 19.54
N GLY A 177 14.54 7.86 19.62
CA GLY A 177 13.83 6.90 20.48
C GLY A 177 12.38 6.66 20.04
N VAL A 178 12.07 6.84 18.77
CA VAL A 178 10.72 6.73 18.21
C VAL A 178 10.54 5.37 17.55
N ALA A 179 9.54 4.62 18.00
CA ALA A 179 9.20 3.33 17.44
C ALA A 179 8.51 3.46 16.07
N PHE A 180 8.78 2.53 15.18
CA PHE A 180 8.16 2.44 13.86
C PHE A 180 7.91 0.98 13.46
N VAL A 181 7.06 0.79 12.47
CA VAL A 181 6.77 -0.53 11.89
C VAL A 181 7.70 -0.73 10.68
N PRO A 182 8.49 -1.81 10.63
CA PRO A 182 9.27 -2.17 9.43
C PRO A 182 8.38 -2.22 8.20
N SER A 183 8.81 -1.60 7.11
CA SER A 183 7.97 -1.41 5.94
C SER A 183 8.62 -1.93 4.66
N HIS A 184 7.78 -2.53 3.81
CA HIS A 184 8.10 -2.98 2.46
C HIS A 184 7.51 -2.06 1.37
N GLY A 185 6.92 -0.92 1.77
CA GLY A 185 6.43 0.12 0.85
C GLY A 185 7.43 1.26 0.65
N ASN A 186 6.91 2.40 0.21
CA ASN A 186 7.69 3.65 0.13
C ASN A 186 7.33 4.63 1.26
N PHE A 187 6.96 4.11 2.41
CA PHE A 187 6.57 4.86 3.61
C PHE A 187 6.79 4.00 4.85
N LEU A 188 6.85 4.65 6.03
CA LEU A 188 6.84 3.99 7.33
C LEU A 188 5.61 4.40 8.13
N LEU A 189 5.19 3.52 9.02
CA LEU A 189 4.21 3.81 10.05
C LEU A 189 4.96 4.09 11.36
N VAL A 190 4.92 5.34 11.82
CA VAL A 190 5.72 5.86 12.95
C VAL A 190 4.81 6.08 14.14
N ASN A 191 5.16 5.50 15.30
CA ASN A 191 4.42 5.72 16.54
C ASN A 191 4.90 7.00 17.25
N VAL A 192 4.06 8.01 17.26
CA VAL A 192 4.35 9.33 17.83
C VAL A 192 3.55 9.60 19.12
N GLY A 193 2.81 8.60 19.61
CA GLY A 193 1.96 8.67 20.81
C GLY A 193 0.66 9.45 20.61
N ASP A 194 0.75 10.71 20.20
CA ASP A 194 -0.38 11.57 19.88
C ASP A 194 -0.25 12.05 18.42
N GLY A 195 -0.82 11.28 17.52
CA GLY A 195 -0.74 11.54 16.07
C GLY A 195 -1.35 12.88 15.68
N ALA A 196 -2.44 13.29 16.28
CA ALA A 196 -3.12 14.54 15.94
C ALA A 196 -2.26 15.75 16.33
N ARG A 197 -1.73 15.77 17.56
CA ARG A 197 -0.86 16.84 18.05
C ARG A 197 0.42 16.96 17.24
N VAL A 198 1.10 15.82 17.01
CA VAL A 198 2.37 15.80 16.30
C VAL A 198 2.15 16.18 14.83
N TYR A 199 1.07 15.71 14.18
CA TYR A 199 0.70 16.12 12.84
C TYR A 199 0.51 17.64 12.73
N ALA A 200 -0.24 18.24 13.65
CA ALA A 200 -0.45 19.69 13.66
C ALA A 200 0.84 20.50 13.85
N ALA A 201 1.79 19.97 14.65
CA ALA A 201 3.10 20.59 14.81
C ALA A 201 3.95 20.49 13.54
N LEU A 202 4.02 19.31 12.93
CA LEU A 202 4.73 19.08 11.66
C LEU A 202 4.18 19.97 10.53
N LEU A 203 2.84 20.11 10.47
CA LEU A 203 2.19 20.93 9.45
C LEU A 203 2.59 22.41 9.58
N ARG A 204 2.70 22.95 10.81
CA ARG A 204 3.19 24.31 11.05
C ARG A 204 4.65 24.50 10.62
N ASP A 205 5.46 23.44 10.71
CA ASP A 205 6.85 23.43 10.23
C ASP A 205 6.96 23.19 8.70
N GLY A 206 5.81 23.12 7.99
CA GLY A 206 5.75 22.88 6.56
C GLY A 206 6.11 21.42 6.18
N VAL A 207 5.90 20.46 7.10
CA VAL A 207 6.12 19.04 6.87
C VAL A 207 4.76 18.32 6.87
N ILE A 208 4.38 17.78 5.71
CA ILE A 208 3.09 17.10 5.51
C ILE A 208 3.30 15.59 5.59
N VAL A 209 2.65 14.96 6.56
CA VAL A 209 2.60 13.50 6.73
C VAL A 209 1.15 13.03 6.74
N ARG A 210 0.89 11.74 6.82
CA ARG A 210 -0.48 11.21 6.76
C ARG A 210 -0.95 10.71 8.14
N PRO A 211 -1.96 11.35 8.77
CA PRO A 211 -2.66 10.77 9.90
C PRO A 211 -3.40 9.50 9.50
N VAL A 212 -3.40 8.50 10.39
CA VAL A 212 -3.99 7.18 10.15
C VAL A 212 -5.01 6.77 11.22
N ALA A 213 -5.55 7.75 11.96
CA ALA A 213 -6.57 7.54 12.99
C ALA A 213 -7.83 6.84 12.43
N ASN A 214 -8.17 7.12 11.16
CA ASN A 214 -9.28 6.48 10.46
C ASN A 214 -9.07 4.97 10.18
N TYR A 215 -7.87 4.44 10.47
CA TYR A 215 -7.55 3.00 10.44
C TYR A 215 -7.46 2.41 11.85
N GLY A 216 -7.97 3.11 12.88
CA GLY A 216 -7.85 2.67 14.26
C GLY A 216 -6.46 2.88 14.87
N LEU A 217 -5.61 3.71 14.26
CA LEU A 217 -4.21 3.93 14.66
C LEU A 217 -3.95 5.41 15.02
N PRO A 218 -4.63 5.97 16.06
CA PRO A 218 -4.52 7.39 16.40
C PRO A 218 -3.14 7.82 16.91
N ALA A 219 -2.35 6.87 17.42
CA ALA A 219 -0.98 7.13 17.91
C ALA A 219 0.06 7.20 16.77
N PHE A 220 -0.33 6.89 15.52
CA PHE A 220 0.59 6.73 14.43
C PHE A 220 0.43 7.80 13.35
N LEU A 221 1.55 8.05 12.65
CA LEU A 221 1.60 8.80 11.40
C LEU A 221 2.27 7.96 10.32
N ARG A 222 1.72 7.99 9.09
CA ARG A 222 2.40 7.39 7.95
C ARG A 222 3.26 8.43 7.26
N VAL A 223 4.55 8.14 7.15
CA VAL A 223 5.58 9.02 6.60
C VAL A 223 6.09 8.43 5.30
N THR A 224 5.96 9.15 4.19
CA THR A 224 6.51 8.75 2.89
C THR A 224 8.01 9.00 2.87
N VAL A 225 8.76 8.08 2.30
CA VAL A 225 10.20 8.27 2.04
C VAL A 225 10.38 9.33 0.97
N GLY A 226 11.15 10.36 1.29
CA GLY A 226 11.50 11.46 0.40
C GLY A 226 12.97 11.44 -0.02
N LEU A 227 13.41 12.52 -0.64
CA LEU A 227 14.82 12.77 -0.90
C LEU A 227 15.60 12.99 0.41
N PRO A 228 16.93 12.82 0.43
CA PRO A 228 17.73 12.93 1.66
C PRO A 228 17.46 14.21 2.47
N ALA A 229 17.39 15.37 1.82
CA ALA A 229 17.10 16.63 2.48
C ALA A 229 15.67 16.72 3.04
N GLU A 230 14.69 16.09 2.37
CA GLU A 230 13.30 16.02 2.84
C GLU A 230 13.19 15.14 4.08
N ASN A 231 13.89 14.00 4.07
CA ASN A 231 13.95 13.08 5.21
C ASN A 231 14.61 13.75 6.44
N GLU A 232 15.71 14.50 6.23
CA GLU A 232 16.38 15.27 7.28
C GLU A 232 15.44 16.34 7.87
N ARG A 233 14.75 17.08 6.99
CA ARG A 233 13.77 18.09 7.42
C ARG A 233 12.65 17.47 8.25
N PHE A 234 12.12 16.32 7.82
CA PHE A 234 11.11 15.58 8.59
C PHE A 234 11.64 15.18 9.96
N LEU A 235 12.82 14.56 10.05
CA LEU A 235 13.40 14.10 11.32
C LEU A 235 13.67 15.28 12.29
N ALA A 236 14.18 16.39 11.78
CA ALA A 236 14.41 17.59 12.59
C ALA A 236 13.09 18.18 13.11
N ALA A 237 12.06 18.28 12.27
CA ALA A 237 10.74 18.76 12.66
C ALA A 237 10.06 17.82 13.67
N LEU A 238 10.18 16.51 13.47
CA LEU A 238 9.66 15.51 14.39
C LEU A 238 10.32 15.61 15.79
N GLY A 239 11.65 15.78 15.84
CA GLY A 239 12.37 15.98 17.10
C GLY A 239 11.83 17.18 17.87
N ARG A 240 11.61 18.33 17.20
CA ARG A 240 10.98 19.51 17.81
C ARG A 240 9.55 19.24 18.30
N ALA A 241 8.75 18.59 17.45
CA ALA A 241 7.34 18.30 17.78
C ALA A 241 7.20 17.37 18.99
N LEU A 242 8.12 16.42 19.19
CA LEU A 242 8.13 15.51 20.33
C LEU A 242 8.67 16.17 21.60
N GLY A 243 9.66 17.05 21.51
CA GLY A 243 10.23 17.81 22.62
C GLY A 243 9.36 18.95 23.14
N SER A 244 8.33 19.37 22.41
CA SER A 244 7.40 20.40 22.84
C SER A 244 6.46 19.88 23.92
N PRO A 245 6.30 20.57 25.09
CA PRO A 245 5.35 20.17 26.14
C PRO A 245 3.93 20.04 25.56
N ARG A 246 3.13 19.12 26.12
CA ARG A 246 1.69 19.06 25.83
C ARG A 246 1.10 20.43 26.19
N ALA A 247 0.51 21.15 25.22
CA ALA A 247 -0.34 22.28 25.53
C ALA A 247 -1.49 21.72 26.38
N ASN A 248 -1.52 22.08 27.67
CA ASN A 248 -2.64 21.77 28.53
C ASN A 248 -3.87 22.40 27.91
N ALA A 249 -4.86 21.58 27.54
CA ALA A 249 -6.20 21.99 27.14
C ALA A 249 -7.02 22.35 28.37
#